data_1872de9bc14860facb32e9eea9d86731
#
_entry.id   1872de9bc14860facb32e9eea9d86731
#
_cell.length_a   1.000
_cell.length_b   1.000
_cell.length_c   1.000
_cell.angle_alpha   90.00
_cell.angle_beta   90.00
_cell.angle_gamma   90.00
#
_symmetry.space_group_name_H-M   'P 1'
#
loop_
_entity.id
_entity.type
_entity.pdbx_description
1 polymer ?
#
loop_
_entity_poly.entity_id
_entity_poly.type
_entity_poly.pdbx_seq_one_letter_code
_entity_poly.pdbx_strand_id
1 'polypeptide(L)'
;KNNEVMIFTAITRHIQRLYAAKLCAENRGGEKQLMEMIGSKSPYYARQIQNAARRVPLSWLRKAASLCAETDAALKGGAADRQKQIELTLLTMAAELKGEKK
;
A
#
# COMPACT_ATOMS: atom_id res chain seq x y z
N LYS A 1 -11.86 -14.03 13.55
CA LYS A 1 -12.94 -13.99 12.63
C LYS A 1 -12.75 -13.08 11.48
N ASN A 2 -12.37 -11.82 11.74
CA ASN A 2 -12.06 -10.89 10.67
C ASN A 2 -10.59 -10.50 10.69
N ASN A 3 -9.75 -11.36 11.27
CA ASN A 3 -8.34 -11.04 11.41
C ASN A 3 -7.66 -10.85 10.05
N GLU A 4 -8.01 -11.71 9.09
CA GLU A 4 -7.43 -11.60 7.76
C GLU A 4 -7.84 -10.29 7.08
N VAL A 5 -9.08 -9.84 7.30
CA VAL A 5 -9.55 -8.58 6.73
C VAL A 5 -8.87 -7.41 7.39
N MET A 6 -8.68 -7.47 8.70
CA MET A 6 -7.98 -6.41 9.44
C MET A 6 -6.53 -6.29 9.00
N ILE A 7 -5.86 -7.43 8.83
CA ILE A 7 -4.47 -7.44 8.37
C ILE A 7 -4.39 -6.86 6.96
N PHE A 8 -5.32 -7.27 6.09
CA PHE A 8 -5.35 -6.76 4.73
C PHE A 8 -5.58 -5.25 4.70
N THR A 9 -6.47 -4.74 5.56
CA THR A 9 -6.72 -3.31 5.65
C THR A 9 -5.45 -2.57 6.06
N ALA A 10 -4.69 -3.11 7.00
CA ALA A 10 -3.44 -2.50 7.43
C ALA A 10 -2.42 -2.48 6.30
N ILE A 11 -2.33 -3.57 5.54
CA ILE A 11 -1.44 -3.64 4.39
C ILE A 11 -1.84 -2.61 3.33
N THR A 12 -3.13 -2.50 3.06
CA THR A 12 -3.64 -1.53 2.09
C THR A 12 -3.27 -0.10 2.49
N ARG A 13 -3.44 0.23 3.77
CA ARG A 13 -3.06 1.56 4.26
C ARG A 13 -1.57 1.81 4.10
N HIS A 14 -0.77 0.80 4.36
CA HIS A 14 0.69 0.95 4.23
C HIS A 14 1.05 1.21 2.77
N ILE A 15 0.45 0.47 1.85
CA ILE A 15 0.66 0.69 0.41
C ILE A 15 0.26 2.11 0.01
N GLN A 16 -0.87 2.59 0.50
CA GLN A 16 -1.34 3.94 0.21
C GLN A 16 -0.35 5.00 0.72
N ARG A 17 0.22 4.78 1.90
CA ARG A 17 1.19 5.71 2.48
C ARG A 17 2.49 5.72 1.69
N LEU A 18 2.95 4.56 1.26
CA LEU A 18 4.15 4.48 0.41
C LEU A 18 3.90 5.21 -0.91
N TYR A 19 2.72 5.03 -1.49
CA TYR A 19 2.35 5.70 -2.73
C TYR A 19 2.34 7.21 -2.51
N ALA A 20 1.74 7.68 -1.41
CA ALA A 20 1.71 9.10 -1.08
C ALA A 20 3.12 9.65 -0.97
N ALA A 21 4.05 8.90 -0.35
CA ALA A 21 5.43 9.33 -0.21
C ALA A 21 6.11 9.48 -1.57
N LYS A 22 5.85 8.54 -2.50
CA LYS A 22 6.41 8.63 -3.84
C LYS A 22 5.90 9.87 -4.56
N LEU A 23 4.60 10.11 -4.51
CA LEU A 23 4.00 11.27 -5.16
C LEU A 23 4.51 12.57 -4.55
N CYS A 24 4.63 12.59 -3.22
CA CYS A 24 5.15 13.75 -2.51
C CYS A 24 6.57 14.07 -2.98
N ALA A 25 7.43 13.05 -3.08
CA ALA A 25 8.80 13.23 -3.52
C ALA A 25 8.87 13.74 -4.96
N GLU A 26 8.01 13.21 -5.84
CA GLU A 26 7.99 13.64 -7.24
C GLU A 26 7.60 15.11 -7.37
N ASN A 27 6.78 15.59 -6.45
CA ASN A 27 6.34 17.00 -6.45
C ASN A 27 7.22 17.86 -5.56
N ARG A 28 8.38 17.34 -5.17
CA ARG A 28 9.34 18.04 -4.32
C ARG A 28 8.77 18.43 -2.97
N GLY A 29 7.79 17.68 -2.51
CA GLY A 29 7.21 17.88 -1.19
C GLY A 29 8.14 17.35 -0.12
N GLY A 30 8.14 18.03 1.02
CA GLY A 30 8.96 17.65 2.15
C GLY A 30 8.21 16.79 3.15
N GLU A 31 8.89 16.54 4.26
CA GLU A 31 8.38 15.73 5.36
C GLU A 31 7.05 16.26 5.87
N LYS A 32 6.95 17.58 6.03
CA LYS A 32 5.74 18.20 6.56
C LYS A 32 4.53 17.95 5.65
N GLN A 33 4.75 18.08 4.33
CA GLN A 33 3.67 17.82 3.38
C GLN A 33 3.25 16.37 3.42
N LEU A 34 4.21 15.46 3.51
CA LEU A 34 3.89 14.04 3.62
C LEU A 34 3.10 13.74 4.89
N MET A 35 3.48 14.37 6.01
CA MET A 35 2.73 14.20 7.25
C MET A 35 1.26 14.56 7.07
N GLU A 36 1.00 15.65 6.35
CA GLU A 36 -0.38 16.05 6.07
C GLU A 36 -1.09 15.03 5.21
N MET A 37 -0.41 14.52 4.17
CA MET A 37 -1.01 13.56 3.25
C MET A 37 -1.40 12.25 3.94
N ILE A 38 -0.57 11.78 4.86
CA ILE A 38 -0.82 10.51 5.53
C ILE A 38 -1.55 10.67 6.87
N GLY A 39 -1.85 11.90 7.25
CA GLY A 39 -2.59 12.17 8.47
C GLY A 39 -1.81 11.87 9.74
N SER A 40 -0.49 12.01 9.70
CA SER A 40 0.37 11.73 10.85
C SER A 40 0.98 13.00 11.38
N LYS A 41 1.15 13.06 12.70
CA LYS A 41 1.82 14.18 13.35
C LYS A 41 3.27 13.84 13.72
N SER A 42 3.74 12.66 13.33
CA SER A 42 5.08 12.17 13.68
C SER A 42 6.05 12.37 12.52
N PRO A 43 7.03 13.28 12.64
CA PRO A 43 8.07 13.41 11.61
C PRO A 43 8.89 12.14 11.46
N TYR A 44 9.13 11.44 12.56
CA TYR A 44 9.88 10.20 12.54
C TYR A 44 9.18 9.16 11.67
N TYR A 45 7.88 9.01 11.84
CA TYR A 45 7.09 8.06 11.05
C TYR A 45 7.10 8.43 9.56
N ALA A 46 6.96 9.73 9.27
CA ALA A 46 7.01 10.19 7.88
C ALA A 46 8.34 9.83 7.23
N ARG A 47 9.45 10.01 7.97
CA ARG A 47 10.77 9.66 7.45
C ARG A 47 10.90 8.16 7.18
N GLN A 48 10.32 7.34 8.07
CA GLN A 48 10.33 5.89 7.85
C GLN A 48 9.58 5.52 6.57
N ILE A 49 8.43 6.15 6.35
CA ILE A 49 7.64 5.90 5.15
C ILE A 49 8.42 6.35 3.91
N GLN A 50 9.06 7.52 3.96
CA GLN A 50 9.88 8.00 2.84
C GLN A 50 10.99 7.02 2.50
N ASN A 51 11.69 6.53 3.52
CA ASN A 51 12.79 5.59 3.30
C ASN A 51 12.30 4.26 2.72
N ALA A 52 11.18 3.76 3.22
CA ALA A 52 10.60 2.54 2.69
C ALA A 52 10.17 2.71 1.23
N ALA A 53 9.58 3.87 0.90
CA ALA A 53 9.10 4.15 -0.44
C ALA A 53 10.23 4.17 -1.47
N ARG A 54 11.42 4.59 -1.06
CA ARG A 54 12.57 4.62 -1.97
C ARG A 54 12.96 3.25 -2.48
N ARG A 55 12.61 2.21 -1.74
CA ARG A 55 12.99 0.81 -2.07
C ARG A 55 11.99 0.16 -3.00
N VAL A 56 10.89 0.83 -3.32
CA VAL A 56 9.80 0.23 -4.07
C VAL A 56 9.52 1.07 -5.30
N PRO A 57 9.44 0.44 -6.50
CA PRO A 57 9.12 1.19 -7.71
C PRO A 57 7.72 1.78 -7.69
N LEU A 58 7.57 2.97 -8.25
CA LEU A 58 6.25 3.61 -8.35
C LEU A 58 5.28 2.76 -9.17
N SER A 59 5.78 2.13 -10.24
CA SER A 59 4.93 1.26 -11.07
C SER A 59 4.33 0.13 -10.26
N TRP A 60 5.13 -0.46 -9.36
CA TRP A 60 4.62 -1.52 -8.49
C TRP A 60 3.58 -0.99 -7.52
N LEU A 61 3.83 0.18 -6.95
CA LEU A 61 2.88 0.77 -6.00
C LEU A 61 1.53 1.04 -6.65
N ARG A 62 1.53 1.46 -7.92
CA ARG A 62 0.29 1.66 -8.64
C ARG A 62 -0.47 0.34 -8.82
N LYS A 63 0.25 -0.72 -9.20
CA LYS A 63 -0.37 -2.03 -9.35
C LYS A 63 -0.90 -2.56 -8.03
N ALA A 64 -0.10 -2.42 -6.98
CA ALA A 64 -0.49 -2.89 -5.65
C ALA A 64 -1.72 -2.15 -5.15
N ALA A 65 -1.76 -0.83 -5.32
CA ALA A 65 -2.91 -0.04 -4.90
C ALA A 65 -4.18 -0.46 -5.63
N SER A 66 -4.06 -0.71 -6.93
CA SER A 66 -5.17 -1.18 -7.75
C SER A 66 -5.68 -2.53 -7.29
N LEU A 67 -4.75 -3.46 -7.05
CA LEU A 67 -5.10 -4.81 -6.59
C LEU A 67 -5.78 -4.76 -5.23
N CYS A 68 -5.27 -3.93 -4.33
CA CYS A 68 -5.87 -3.77 -3.02
C CYS A 68 -7.28 -3.20 -3.11
N ALA A 69 -7.48 -2.21 -3.98
CA ALA A 69 -8.80 -1.60 -4.17
C ALA A 69 -9.79 -2.60 -4.72
N GLU A 70 -9.38 -3.40 -5.71
CA GLU A 70 -10.24 -4.43 -6.29
C GLU A 70 -10.63 -5.48 -5.26
N THR A 71 -9.64 -5.91 -4.46
CA THR A 71 -9.90 -6.92 -3.43
C THR A 71 -10.82 -6.37 -2.36
N ASP A 72 -10.59 -5.12 -1.94
CA ASP A 72 -11.46 -4.49 -0.95
C ASP A 72 -12.91 -4.44 -1.44
N ALA A 73 -13.11 -4.08 -2.70
CA ALA A 73 -14.44 -4.04 -3.29
C ALA A 73 -15.07 -5.43 -3.32
N ALA A 74 -14.28 -6.45 -3.67
CA ALA A 74 -14.78 -7.84 -3.70
C ALA A 74 -15.19 -8.30 -2.30
N LEU A 75 -14.40 -7.95 -1.28
CA LEU A 75 -14.70 -8.33 0.09
C LEU A 75 -15.99 -7.67 0.56
N LYS A 76 -16.20 -6.42 0.21
CA LYS A 76 -17.41 -5.69 0.58
C LYS A 76 -18.61 -6.16 -0.20
N GLY A 77 -18.40 -6.70 -1.39
CA GLY A 77 -19.45 -7.24 -2.23
C GLY A 77 -19.87 -8.66 -1.87
N GLY A 78 -19.31 -9.23 -0.80
CA GLY A 78 -19.71 -10.54 -0.32
C GLY A 78 -18.98 -11.70 -0.97
N ALA A 79 -17.67 -11.53 -1.23
CA ALA A 79 -16.88 -12.62 -1.78
C ALA A 79 -17.03 -13.90 -0.94
N ALA A 80 -17.12 -15.04 -1.62
CA ALA A 80 -17.40 -16.32 -0.96
C ALA A 80 -16.26 -16.76 -0.04
N ASP A 81 -15.01 -16.54 -0.45
CA ASP A 81 -13.85 -16.95 0.33
C ASP A 81 -12.91 -15.76 0.48
N ARG A 82 -13.11 -15.03 1.57
CA ARG A 82 -12.33 -13.81 1.83
C ARG A 82 -10.85 -14.10 2.00
N GLN A 83 -10.54 -15.15 2.75
CA GLN A 83 -9.15 -15.49 3.01
C GLN A 83 -8.42 -15.81 1.71
N LYS A 84 -9.05 -16.60 0.84
CA LYS A 84 -8.44 -16.95 -0.43
C LYS A 84 -8.23 -15.73 -1.32
N GLN A 85 -9.21 -14.82 -1.34
CA GLN A 85 -9.10 -13.58 -2.10
C GLN A 85 -7.89 -12.76 -1.65
N ILE A 86 -7.74 -12.61 -0.33
CA ILE A 86 -6.64 -11.86 0.23
C ILE A 86 -5.30 -12.53 -0.09
N GLU A 87 -5.23 -13.85 0.07
CA GLU A 87 -4.01 -14.59 -0.21
C GLU A 87 -3.58 -14.43 -1.66
N LEU A 88 -4.54 -14.56 -2.59
CA LEU A 88 -4.24 -14.39 -4.01
C LEU A 88 -3.73 -13.00 -4.32
N THR A 89 -4.33 -11.99 -3.71
CA THR A 89 -3.89 -10.62 -3.92
C THR A 89 -2.47 -10.41 -3.43
N LEU A 90 -2.16 -10.88 -2.23
CA LEU A 90 -0.82 -10.73 -1.66
C LEU A 90 0.22 -11.49 -2.48
N LEU A 91 -0.12 -12.69 -2.94
CA LEU A 91 0.78 -13.45 -3.79
C LEU A 91 1.04 -12.74 -5.12
N THR A 92 -0.01 -12.17 -5.71
CA THR A 92 0.13 -11.42 -6.96
C THR A 92 1.01 -10.20 -6.75
N MET A 93 0.81 -9.47 -5.66
CA MET A 93 1.64 -8.31 -5.36
C MET A 93 3.11 -8.69 -5.20
N ALA A 94 3.37 -9.78 -4.51
CA ALA A 94 4.74 -10.24 -4.30
C ALA A 94 5.39 -10.64 -5.63
N ALA A 95 4.65 -11.35 -6.47
CA ALA A 95 5.16 -11.77 -7.77
C ALA A 95 5.47 -10.57 -8.68
N GLU A 96 4.57 -9.58 -8.67
CA GLU A 96 4.77 -8.37 -9.46
C GLU A 96 6.00 -7.59 -8.99
N LEU A 97 6.21 -7.51 -7.68
CA LEU A 97 7.36 -6.82 -7.14
C LEU A 97 8.65 -7.51 -7.54
N LYS A 98 8.66 -8.83 -7.48
CA LYS A 98 9.82 -9.61 -7.89
C LYS A 98 10.15 -9.37 -9.36
N GLY A 99 9.13 -9.31 -10.21
CA GLY A 99 9.32 -9.02 -11.62
C GLY A 99 9.86 -7.62 -11.87
N GLU A 100 9.38 -6.64 -11.10
CA GLU A 100 9.84 -5.25 -11.26
C GLU A 100 11.31 -5.08 -10.87
N LYS A 101 11.80 -5.90 -9.97
CA LYS A 101 13.18 -5.78 -9.49
C LYS A 101 14.21 -6.41 -10.42
N LYS A 102 13.77 -7.13 -11.41
CA LYS A 102 14.67 -7.63 -12.42
C LYS A 102 15.06 -6.52 -13.41
#